data_8441f46c5de2d6681f617ce0c600e153
#
_entry.id   8441f46c5de2d6681f617ce0c600e153
#
_cell.length_a   1.000
_cell.length_b   1.000
_cell.length_c   1.000
_cell.angle_alpha   90.00
_cell.angle_beta   90.00
_cell.angle_gamma   90.00
#
_symmetry.space_group_name_H-M   'P 1'
#
loop_
_entity.id
_entity.type
_entity.pdbx_description
1 polymer ?
#
loop_
_entity_poly.entity_id
_entity_poly.type
_entity_poly.pdbx_seq_one_letter_code
_entity_poly.pdbx_strand_id
1 'polypeptide(L)'
;FSTIKMIIKNIINYCSSLPEAKEDYPFGPDVQVFKIKSKLFAILTKRQGIHRINLKCHPEEALILREIFEDVIPGYHMNKMHWNTVMLNNSIPDEEIKRMIDRSYCLVVKKLKKEIREVLEIKHGHKKVFKSTLSPWV
;
A
#
# COMPACT_ATOMS: atom_id res chain seq x y z
N PHE A 1 -15.55 -3.61 17.20
CA PHE A 1 -14.71 -2.47 17.62
C PHE A 1 -13.25 -2.80 17.71
N SER A 2 -12.92 -3.67 18.68
CA SER A 2 -11.53 -4.08 18.90
C SER A 2 -10.94 -4.74 17.66
N THR A 3 -11.76 -5.48 16.89
CA THR A 3 -11.31 -6.14 15.68
C THR A 3 -10.87 -5.14 14.63
N ILE A 4 -11.64 -4.08 14.39
CA ILE A 4 -11.30 -3.05 13.40
C ILE A 4 -10.05 -2.28 13.86
N LYS A 5 -9.96 -1.91 15.13
CA LYS A 5 -8.77 -1.26 15.66
C LYS A 5 -7.52 -2.13 15.51
N MET A 6 -7.67 -3.43 15.73
CA MET A 6 -6.56 -4.38 15.59
C MET A 6 -6.13 -4.50 14.12
N ILE A 7 -7.09 -4.54 13.19
CA ILE A 7 -6.82 -4.59 11.75
C ILE A 7 -6.01 -3.37 11.33
N ILE A 8 -6.45 -2.17 11.73
CA ILE A 8 -5.78 -0.92 11.38
C ILE A 8 -4.37 -0.90 11.94
N LYS A 9 -4.21 -1.30 13.20
CA LYS A 9 -2.89 -1.39 13.84
C LYS A 9 -1.98 -2.36 13.09
N ASN A 10 -2.50 -3.52 12.72
CA ASN A 10 -1.75 -4.52 11.96
C ASN A 10 -1.32 -4.00 10.60
N ILE A 11 -2.19 -3.28 9.91
CA ILE A 11 -1.88 -2.69 8.60
C ILE A 11 -0.80 -1.61 8.73
N ILE A 12 -0.90 -0.74 9.73
CA ILE A 12 0.11 0.28 9.99
C ILE A 12 1.46 -0.37 10.30
N ASN A 13 1.47 -1.37 11.17
CA ASN A 13 2.68 -2.09 11.51
C ASN A 13 3.29 -2.79 10.28
N TYR A 14 2.45 -3.35 9.45
CA TYR A 14 2.92 -4.01 8.22
C TYR A 14 3.58 -3.03 7.27
N CYS A 15 2.96 -1.88 7.02
CA CYS A 15 3.54 -0.84 6.17
C CYS A 15 4.89 -0.37 6.73
N SER A 16 4.98 -0.20 8.04
CA SER A 16 6.21 0.23 8.71
C SER A 16 7.31 -0.82 8.66
N SER A 17 6.94 -2.10 8.54
CA SER A 17 7.89 -3.21 8.54
C SER A 17 8.62 -3.41 7.21
N LEU A 18 8.12 -2.81 6.13
CA LEU A 18 8.75 -2.97 4.82
C LEU A 18 10.11 -2.26 4.78
N PRO A 19 11.08 -2.78 3.98
CA PRO A 19 12.45 -2.24 3.99
C PRO A 19 12.53 -0.73 3.79
N GLU A 20 13.11 -0.03 4.76
CA GLU A 20 13.31 1.42 4.77
C GLU A 20 12.03 2.25 4.60
N ALA A 21 10.87 1.67 4.90
CA ALA A 21 9.63 2.42 4.90
C ALA A 21 9.63 3.46 6.02
N LYS A 22 9.19 4.67 5.69
CA LYS A 22 9.11 5.78 6.63
C LYS A 22 7.71 6.36 6.67
N GLU A 23 7.24 6.62 7.88
CA GLU A 23 5.97 7.28 8.15
C GLU A 23 6.16 8.79 8.07
N ASP A 24 5.16 9.49 7.54
CA ASP A 24 5.19 10.95 7.42
C ASP A 24 3.76 11.51 7.39
N TYR A 25 3.63 12.80 7.60
CA TYR A 25 2.35 13.52 7.64
C TYR A 25 2.40 14.81 6.81
N PRO A 26 2.76 14.73 5.51
CA PRO A 26 2.95 15.93 4.69
C PRO A 26 1.65 16.69 4.39
N PHE A 27 0.50 16.03 4.57
CA PHE A 27 -0.82 16.62 4.30
C PHE A 27 -1.59 16.96 5.57
N GLY A 28 -0.91 16.97 6.73
CA GLY A 28 -1.53 17.26 8.01
C GLY A 28 -1.62 16.03 8.93
N PRO A 29 -2.00 16.23 10.20
CA PRO A 29 -1.95 15.17 11.21
C PRO A 29 -2.95 14.02 10.96
N ASP A 30 -3.97 14.24 10.15
CA ASP A 30 -5.02 13.24 9.89
C ASP A 30 -4.72 12.34 8.70
N VAL A 31 -3.62 12.59 7.99
CA VAL A 31 -3.24 11.83 6.80
C VAL A 31 -1.86 11.22 7.01
N GLN A 32 -1.84 9.94 7.39
CA GLN A 32 -0.61 9.20 7.58
C GLN A 32 -0.16 8.59 6.26
N VAL A 33 1.09 8.86 5.86
CA VAL A 33 1.63 8.27 4.64
C VAL A 33 2.83 7.41 4.95
N PHE A 34 3.10 6.45 4.08
CA PHE A 34 4.29 5.61 4.14
C PHE A 34 5.05 5.77 2.84
N LYS A 35 6.35 6.00 2.97
CA LYS A 35 7.26 6.30 1.87
C LYS A 35 8.41 5.31 1.80
N ILE A 36 8.91 5.11 0.59
CA ILE A 36 10.20 4.48 0.35
C ILE A 36 11.01 5.44 -0.53
N LYS A 37 12.16 5.89 0.02
CA LYS A 37 13.04 6.84 -0.68
C LYS A 37 12.26 8.07 -1.19
N SER A 38 11.45 8.66 -0.33
CA SER A 38 10.63 9.86 -0.60
C SER A 38 9.44 9.64 -1.53
N LYS A 39 9.18 8.41 -1.96
CA LYS A 39 8.04 8.08 -2.81
C LYS A 39 6.94 7.42 -2.00
N LEU A 40 5.71 7.89 -2.16
CA LEU A 40 4.56 7.35 -1.43
C LEU A 40 4.16 5.97 -1.97
N PHE A 41 3.93 5.01 -1.06
CA PHE A 41 3.34 3.73 -1.46
C PHE A 41 2.05 3.41 -0.70
N ALA A 42 1.74 4.12 0.39
CA ALA A 42 0.49 3.94 1.12
C ALA A 42 0.08 5.26 1.75
N ILE A 43 -1.23 5.56 1.69
CA ILE A 43 -1.79 6.77 2.29
C ILE A 43 -3.01 6.34 3.11
N LEU A 44 -2.93 6.51 4.42
CA LEU A 44 -3.97 6.11 5.35
C LEU A 44 -4.76 7.34 5.81
N THR A 45 -6.07 7.29 5.60
CA THR A 45 -6.98 8.36 6.00
C THR A 45 -8.19 7.78 6.72
N LYS A 46 -8.97 8.67 7.32
CA LYS A 46 -10.26 8.31 7.91
C LYS A 46 -11.31 9.26 7.36
N ARG A 47 -12.41 8.70 6.86
CA ARG A 47 -13.49 9.49 6.31
C ARG A 47 -14.82 8.91 6.75
N GLN A 48 -15.69 9.76 7.29
CA GLN A 48 -17.00 9.33 7.77
C GLN A 48 -16.92 8.15 8.75
N GLY A 49 -15.90 8.18 9.61
CA GLY A 49 -15.68 7.14 10.60
C GLY A 49 -15.02 5.87 10.10
N ILE A 50 -14.76 5.76 8.80
CA ILE A 50 -14.15 4.57 8.20
C ILE A 50 -12.72 4.86 7.77
N HIS A 51 -11.77 4.03 8.23
CA HIS A 51 -10.39 4.13 7.79
C HIS A 51 -10.26 3.59 6.37
N ARG A 52 -9.40 4.24 5.58
CA ARG A 52 -9.14 3.91 4.19
C ARG A 52 -7.65 3.94 3.93
N ILE A 53 -7.19 3.04 3.07
CA ILE A 53 -5.80 3.06 2.63
C ILE A 53 -5.78 3.17 1.11
N ASN A 54 -5.03 4.14 0.60
CA ASN A 54 -4.79 4.29 -0.84
C ASN A 54 -3.51 3.58 -1.18
N LEU A 55 -3.57 2.68 -2.14
CA LEU A 55 -2.44 1.86 -2.58
C LEU A 55 -2.29 1.95 -4.09
N LYS A 56 -1.05 2.02 -4.54
CA LYS A 56 -0.73 2.02 -5.95
C LYS A 56 -0.95 0.62 -6.53
N CYS A 57 -1.44 0.54 -7.75
CA CYS A 57 -1.82 -0.71 -8.37
C CYS A 57 -1.62 -0.65 -9.88
N HIS A 58 -1.28 -1.78 -10.49
CA HIS A 58 -1.29 -1.89 -11.95
C HIS A 58 -2.74 -1.68 -12.43
N PRO A 59 -2.96 -0.94 -13.54
CA PRO A 59 -4.31 -0.61 -13.99
C PRO A 59 -5.24 -1.80 -14.18
N GLU A 60 -4.76 -2.90 -14.74
CA GLU A 60 -5.59 -4.09 -14.96
C GLU A 60 -5.94 -4.77 -13.63
N GLU A 61 -4.98 -4.89 -12.73
CA GLU A 61 -5.23 -5.44 -11.40
C GLU A 61 -6.19 -4.54 -10.60
N ALA A 62 -6.06 -3.22 -10.74
CA ALA A 62 -6.95 -2.28 -10.07
C ALA A 62 -8.42 -2.56 -10.42
N LEU A 63 -8.71 -2.77 -11.69
CA LEU A 63 -10.07 -3.10 -12.15
C LEU A 63 -10.55 -4.43 -11.60
N ILE A 64 -9.70 -5.44 -11.61
CA ILE A 64 -10.03 -6.78 -11.09
C ILE A 64 -10.35 -6.71 -9.59
N LEU A 65 -9.54 -6.01 -8.81
CA LEU A 65 -9.76 -5.89 -7.38
C LEU A 65 -11.05 -5.15 -7.03
N ARG A 66 -11.39 -4.11 -7.82
CA ARG A 66 -12.65 -3.38 -7.65
C ARG A 66 -13.86 -4.26 -7.94
N GLU A 67 -13.71 -5.22 -8.85
CA GLU A 67 -14.77 -6.15 -9.20
C GLU A 67 -14.93 -7.25 -8.14
N ILE A 68 -13.82 -7.77 -7.62
CA ILE A 68 -13.82 -8.85 -6.62
C ILE A 68 -14.28 -8.33 -5.25
N PHE A 69 -13.79 -7.17 -4.83
CA PHE A 69 -14.03 -6.63 -3.49
C PHE A 69 -14.86 -5.35 -3.55
N GLU A 70 -16.03 -5.38 -2.95
CA GLU A 70 -16.90 -4.21 -2.87
C GLU A 70 -16.22 -3.02 -2.18
N ASP A 71 -15.36 -3.30 -1.18
CA ASP A 71 -14.64 -2.27 -0.44
C ASP A 71 -13.36 -1.77 -1.10
N VAL A 72 -13.08 -2.19 -2.32
CA VAL A 72 -12.02 -1.64 -3.15
C VAL A 72 -12.67 -0.74 -4.20
N ILE A 73 -12.36 0.55 -4.15
CA ILE A 73 -12.92 1.56 -5.06
C ILE A 73 -11.79 2.33 -5.76
N PRO A 74 -12.10 3.08 -6.83
CA PRO A 74 -11.10 3.92 -7.47
C PRO A 74 -10.47 4.90 -6.48
N GLY A 75 -9.18 5.18 -6.65
CA GLY A 75 -8.42 6.02 -5.73
C GLY A 75 -9.05 7.39 -5.53
N TYR A 76 -9.50 7.67 -4.31
CA TYR A 76 -10.14 8.92 -3.95
C TYR A 76 -9.10 10.05 -3.90
N HIS A 77 -9.33 11.11 -4.67
CA HIS A 77 -8.38 12.22 -4.87
C HIS A 77 -7.02 11.77 -5.43
N MET A 78 -6.96 10.60 -6.07
CA MET A 78 -5.76 10.05 -6.66
C MET A 78 -5.99 9.78 -8.15
N ASN A 79 -4.93 9.45 -8.88
CA ASN A 79 -5.07 8.93 -10.24
C ASN A 79 -5.77 7.57 -10.18
N LYS A 80 -7.00 7.52 -10.68
CA LYS A 80 -7.87 6.35 -10.55
C LYS A 80 -7.44 5.16 -11.41
N MET A 81 -6.57 5.38 -12.38
CA MET A 81 -6.00 4.31 -13.18
C MET A 81 -4.93 3.54 -12.41
N HIS A 82 -4.15 4.22 -11.56
CA HIS A 82 -3.00 3.66 -10.87
C HIS A 82 -3.17 3.51 -9.36
N TRP A 83 -4.29 3.96 -8.81
CA TRP A 83 -4.52 3.91 -7.36
C TRP A 83 -5.90 3.35 -7.04
N ASN A 84 -5.94 2.50 -6.01
CA ASN A 84 -7.18 2.04 -5.39
C ASN A 84 -7.29 2.58 -3.98
N THR A 85 -8.51 2.80 -3.53
CA THR A 85 -8.84 3.07 -2.14
C THR A 85 -9.46 1.80 -1.57
N VAL A 86 -8.88 1.29 -0.49
CA VAL A 86 -9.37 0.10 0.21
C VAL A 86 -9.99 0.53 1.52
N MET A 87 -11.28 0.25 1.69
CA MET A 87 -11.97 0.55 2.95
C MET A 87 -11.67 -0.52 3.98
N LEU A 88 -11.19 -0.10 5.16
CA LEU A 88 -10.76 -1.00 6.23
C LEU A 88 -11.91 -1.24 7.21
N ASN A 89 -12.92 -1.96 6.78
CA ASN A 89 -14.11 -2.24 7.58
C ASN A 89 -14.33 -3.75 7.84
N ASN A 90 -13.26 -4.53 7.76
CA ASN A 90 -13.24 -5.96 8.07
C ASN A 90 -13.90 -6.87 7.02
N SER A 91 -14.19 -6.37 5.81
CA SER A 91 -14.74 -7.22 4.76
C SER A 91 -13.67 -7.97 3.95
N ILE A 92 -12.45 -7.43 3.91
CA ILE A 92 -11.33 -8.01 3.16
C ILE A 92 -10.35 -8.64 4.15
N PRO A 93 -9.93 -9.90 3.93
CA PRO A 93 -8.95 -10.54 4.81
C PRO A 93 -7.63 -9.75 4.87
N ASP A 94 -7.02 -9.68 6.05
CA ASP A 94 -5.75 -8.98 6.27
C ASP A 94 -4.67 -9.41 5.28
N GLU A 95 -4.61 -10.69 4.97
CA GLU A 95 -3.61 -11.22 4.04
C GLU A 95 -3.77 -10.65 2.63
N GLU A 96 -4.99 -10.41 2.20
CA GLU A 96 -5.25 -9.78 0.89
C GLU A 96 -4.84 -8.31 0.89
N ILE A 97 -5.10 -7.60 1.99
CA ILE A 97 -4.68 -6.21 2.13
C ILE A 97 -3.16 -6.12 2.15
N LYS A 98 -2.48 -7.03 2.85
CA LYS A 98 -1.01 -7.09 2.88
C LYS A 98 -0.43 -7.35 1.49
N ARG A 99 -1.06 -8.21 0.69
CA ARG A 99 -0.64 -8.44 -0.69
C ARG A 99 -0.76 -7.17 -1.53
N MET A 100 -1.84 -6.41 -1.35
CA MET A 100 -2.03 -5.14 -2.04
C MET A 100 -0.96 -4.12 -1.63
N ILE A 101 -0.58 -4.11 -0.35
CA ILE A 101 0.50 -3.26 0.17
C ILE A 101 1.84 -3.67 -0.45
N ASP A 102 2.13 -4.96 -0.49
CA ASP A 102 3.37 -5.48 -1.09
C ASP A 102 3.49 -5.07 -2.56
N ARG A 103 2.40 -5.17 -3.32
CA ARG A 103 2.39 -4.77 -4.73
C ARG A 103 2.60 -3.28 -4.90
N SER A 104 1.96 -2.47 -4.06
CA SER A 104 2.14 -1.03 -4.09
C SER A 104 3.61 -0.65 -3.82
N TYR A 105 4.20 -1.23 -2.79
CA TYR A 105 5.60 -1.05 -2.45
C TYR A 105 6.51 -1.46 -3.62
N CYS A 106 6.29 -2.63 -4.20
CA CYS A 106 7.07 -3.13 -5.33
C CYS A 106 6.99 -2.21 -6.55
N LEU A 107 5.80 -1.73 -6.87
CA LEU A 107 5.62 -0.81 -8.00
C LEU A 107 6.38 0.48 -7.81
N VAL A 108 6.39 1.00 -6.59
CA VAL A 108 7.13 2.23 -6.27
C VAL A 108 8.64 1.98 -6.35
N VAL A 109 9.12 0.88 -5.77
CA VAL A 109 10.56 0.54 -5.80
C VAL A 109 11.05 0.35 -7.23
N LYS A 110 10.27 -0.29 -8.09
CA LYS A 110 10.64 -0.51 -9.49
C LYS A 110 10.85 0.80 -10.27
N LYS A 111 10.23 1.88 -9.84
CA LYS A 111 10.38 3.20 -10.47
C LYS A 111 11.51 4.03 -9.88
N LEU A 112 12.19 3.56 -8.85
CA LEU A 112 13.36 4.24 -8.31
C LEU A 112 14.52 4.14 -9.31
N LYS A 113 15.47 5.06 -9.19
CA LYS A 113 16.70 5.00 -9.98
C LYS A 113 17.40 3.66 -9.75
N LYS A 114 17.97 3.12 -10.81
CA LYS A 114 18.60 1.79 -10.78
C LYS A 114 19.60 1.65 -9.64
N GLU A 115 20.45 2.65 -9.43
CA GLU A 115 21.49 2.62 -8.39
C GLU A 115 20.89 2.53 -6.99
N ILE A 116 19.82 3.29 -6.75
CA ILE A 116 19.12 3.30 -5.47
C ILE A 116 18.44 1.95 -5.23
N ARG A 117 17.77 1.43 -6.26
CA ARG A 117 17.09 0.14 -6.19
C ARG A 117 18.06 -1.00 -5.93
N GLU A 118 19.19 -1.02 -6.60
CA GLU A 118 20.21 -2.05 -6.43
C GLU A 118 20.78 -2.04 -5.00
N VAL A 119 21.07 -0.86 -4.45
CA VAL A 119 21.55 -0.74 -3.07
C VAL A 119 20.50 -1.27 -2.09
N LEU A 120 19.25 -0.95 -2.32
CA LEU A 120 18.14 -1.44 -1.49
C LEU A 120 18.07 -2.97 -1.51
N GLU A 121 18.18 -3.59 -2.68
CA GLU A 121 18.17 -5.05 -2.83
C GLU A 121 19.38 -5.71 -2.15
N ILE A 122 20.57 -5.14 -2.30
CA ILE A 122 21.77 -5.66 -1.67
C ILE A 122 21.66 -5.60 -0.16
N LYS A 123 21.16 -4.47 0.36
CA LYS A 123 21.09 -4.25 1.80
C LYS A 123 20.03 -5.10 2.50
N HIS A 124 18.89 -5.31 1.87
CA HIS A 124 17.73 -5.99 2.49
C HIS A 124 17.41 -7.36 1.90
N GLY A 125 17.96 -7.67 0.73
CA GLY A 125 17.66 -8.91 0.02
C GLY A 125 16.48 -8.79 -0.93
N HIS A 126 16.57 -9.46 -2.06
CA HIS A 126 15.56 -9.40 -3.12
C HIS A 126 14.17 -9.81 -2.62
N LYS A 127 14.09 -10.88 -1.83
CA LYS A 127 12.80 -11.41 -1.33
C LYS A 127 12.06 -10.45 -0.42
N LYS A 128 12.78 -9.68 0.38
CA LYS A 128 12.16 -8.71 1.29
C LYS A 128 11.67 -7.46 0.55
N VAL A 129 12.38 -7.05 -0.49
CA VAL A 129 12.03 -5.87 -1.29
C VAL A 129 10.92 -6.19 -2.27
N PHE A 130 11.02 -7.33 -2.97
CA PHE A 130 10.09 -7.74 -4.02
C PHE A 130 9.26 -8.95 -3.61
N LYS A 131 8.45 -8.82 -2.57
CA LYS A 131 7.60 -9.91 -2.07
C LYS A 131 6.59 -10.40 -3.10
N SER A 132 6.17 -9.53 -4.02
CA SER A 132 5.15 -9.84 -5.01
C SER A 132 5.71 -10.09 -6.42
N THR A 133 6.98 -10.52 -6.52
CA THR A 133 7.62 -10.73 -7.83
C THR A 133 6.95 -11.81 -8.69
N LEU A 134 6.21 -12.72 -8.08
CA LEU A 134 5.49 -13.77 -8.81
C LEU A 134 4.18 -13.27 -9.42
N SER A 135 3.74 -12.06 -9.06
CA SER A 135 2.55 -11.47 -9.64
C SER A 135 2.83 -10.95 -11.04
N PRO A 136 1.96 -11.22 -12.05
CA PRO A 136 2.12 -10.68 -13.38
C PRO A 136 1.98 -9.16 -13.44
N TRP A 137 1.48 -8.55 -12.38
CA TRP A 137 1.21 -7.12 -12.31
C TRP A 137 2.37 -6.28 -11.78
N VAL A 138 3.47 -6.93 -11.39
CA VAL A 138 4.60 -6.23 -10.74
C VAL A 138 5.92 -6.45 -11.48
#